data_7452e707a9811e3c649c69577504a85e
#
_entry.id   7452e707a9811e3c649c69577504a85e
#
_cell.length_a   1.000
_cell.length_b   1.000
_cell.length_c   1.000
_cell.angle_alpha   90.00
_cell.angle_beta   90.00
_cell.angle_gamma   90.00
#
_symmetry.space_group_name_H-M   'P 1'
#
loop_
_entity.id
_entity.type
_entity.pdbx_description
1 polymer ?
#
loop_
_entity_poly.entity_id
_entity_poly.type
_entity_poly.pdbx_seq_one_letter_code
_entity_poly.pdbx_strand_id
1 'polypeptide(L)'
;MAFDHFTIPLHKPFWGKEEEKAAVSAMRSGIGVGDLSYSQLLAEQISNILGCKFVLPTSSGTAALELACACLLKRGDEVILPSFTFSSCANAILLSGAKPIFCDIDINSYNIDPTDIEKRITKKTQVIMVVHYGGFACEMDKIMDIADKYGLLVIEDAAHALGARYKGKSLGTIGKIGCFSFHGTKNAASGEGGFFVTDDTKVAKIAEIIREKGTNRSSFMRGERKKYSWVKVGRSLVLSDILAAIALEQIKKLERITKLRKRNAQYLLKKLQKLSSKIILPKESRDSDPNWHIFAIRVPRLSRDRVIRELRSYGIEASFHYLPLHTSVMGKKLGYKIGDLPVTEEVAATLIRLPMYPKLKRSEFDYMAATLEKIL
;
A
#
# COMPACT_ATOMS: atom_id res chain seq x y z
N MET A 1 -18.48 -21.07 2.11
CA MET A 1 -17.02 -21.34 2.21
C MET A 1 -16.69 -21.34 3.70
N ALA A 2 -16.28 -22.48 4.27
CA ALA A 2 -15.79 -22.53 5.63
C ALA A 2 -14.52 -21.68 5.69
N PHE A 3 -14.44 -20.72 6.63
CA PHE A 3 -13.20 -20.04 6.94
C PHE A 3 -12.27 -21.09 7.54
N ASP A 4 -11.26 -21.52 6.79
CA ASP A 4 -10.23 -22.41 7.29
C ASP A 4 -9.57 -21.71 8.50
N HIS A 5 -9.77 -22.25 9.69
CA HIS A 5 -9.15 -21.73 10.91
C HIS A 5 -7.70 -22.19 10.97
N PHE A 6 -6.81 -21.41 10.38
CA PHE A 6 -5.38 -21.64 10.51
C PHE A 6 -4.91 -21.42 11.96
N THR A 7 -4.05 -22.28 12.43
CA THR A 7 -3.39 -22.14 13.74
C THR A 7 -2.54 -20.85 13.76
N ILE A 8 -1.86 -20.56 12.62
CA ILE A 8 -1.05 -19.36 12.41
C ILE A 8 -1.61 -18.63 11.18
N PRO A 9 -2.51 -17.64 11.35
CA PRO A 9 -3.07 -16.88 10.24
C PRO A 9 -2.02 -15.96 9.60
N LEU A 10 -2.19 -15.63 8.32
CA LEU A 10 -1.26 -14.81 7.54
C LEU A 10 -1.08 -13.39 8.14
N HIS A 11 -2.16 -12.85 8.68
CA HIS A 11 -2.18 -11.54 9.32
C HIS A 11 -3.21 -11.50 10.44
N LYS A 12 -3.00 -10.58 11.40
CA LYS A 12 -3.94 -10.31 12.48
C LYS A 12 -3.84 -8.84 12.87
N PRO A 13 -4.95 -8.08 12.84
CA PRO A 13 -4.96 -6.68 13.27
C PRO A 13 -4.48 -6.53 14.72
N PHE A 14 -3.81 -5.42 15.00
CA PHE A 14 -3.33 -5.12 16.36
C PHE A 14 -4.38 -4.32 17.14
N TRP A 15 -5.61 -4.84 17.16
CA TRP A 15 -6.72 -4.23 17.89
C TRP A 15 -6.73 -4.59 19.38
N GLY A 16 -7.30 -3.71 20.18
CA GLY A 16 -7.50 -3.82 21.62
C GLY A 16 -8.70 -3.01 22.08
N LYS A 17 -8.81 -2.85 23.41
CA LYS A 17 -9.90 -2.10 24.04
C LYS A 17 -9.96 -0.62 23.65
N GLU A 18 -8.85 -0.07 23.19
CA GLU A 18 -8.77 1.33 22.76
C GLU A 18 -9.59 1.56 21.50
N GLU A 19 -9.47 0.68 20.49
CA GLU A 19 -10.24 0.74 19.27
C GLU A 19 -11.74 0.49 19.52
N GLU A 20 -12.07 -0.47 20.40
CA GLU A 20 -13.45 -0.74 20.80
C GLU A 20 -14.10 0.50 21.42
N LYS A 21 -13.40 1.14 22.40
CA LYS A 21 -13.88 2.35 23.07
C LYS A 21 -14.02 3.52 22.07
N ALA A 22 -13.05 3.69 21.16
CA ALA A 22 -13.08 4.76 20.16
C ALA A 22 -14.27 4.60 19.21
N ALA A 23 -14.54 3.38 18.73
CA ALA A 23 -15.69 3.09 17.88
C ALA A 23 -17.02 3.40 18.60
N VAL A 24 -17.18 2.94 19.84
CA VAL A 24 -18.38 3.19 20.65
C VAL A 24 -18.55 4.69 20.94
N SER A 25 -17.45 5.41 21.23
CA SER A 25 -17.49 6.86 21.45
C SER A 25 -17.94 7.61 20.21
N ALA A 26 -17.39 7.24 19.04
CA ALA A 26 -17.79 7.82 17.76
C ALA A 26 -19.28 7.57 17.44
N MET A 27 -19.79 6.37 17.71
CA MET A 27 -21.21 6.04 17.53
C MET A 27 -22.10 6.88 18.48
N ARG A 28 -21.71 7.06 19.73
CA ARG A 28 -22.45 7.85 20.73
C ARG A 28 -22.45 9.35 20.43
N SER A 29 -21.48 9.86 19.67
CA SER A 29 -21.46 11.26 19.21
C SER A 29 -22.55 11.60 18.17
N GLY A 30 -23.20 10.59 17.61
CA GLY A 30 -24.52 10.68 16.98
C GLY A 30 -24.56 10.66 15.46
N ILE A 31 -23.56 11.15 14.70
CA ILE A 31 -23.74 11.35 13.25
C ILE A 31 -22.96 10.32 12.41
N GLY A 32 -21.74 9.94 12.82
CA GLY A 32 -20.94 8.91 12.14
C GLY A 32 -20.50 9.16 10.69
N VAL A 33 -20.92 10.30 10.09
CA VAL A 33 -20.47 10.71 8.74
C VAL A 33 -19.00 11.13 8.77
N GLY A 34 -18.37 11.23 7.61
CA GLY A 34 -16.96 11.64 7.54
C GLY A 34 -16.75 13.16 7.61
N ASP A 35 -15.48 13.55 7.70
CA ASP A 35 -14.99 14.93 7.85
C ASP A 35 -15.46 15.66 9.12
N LEU A 36 -15.76 14.90 10.17
CA LEU A 36 -16.03 15.43 11.50
C LEU A 36 -14.77 15.37 12.39
N SER A 37 -14.97 15.42 13.69
CA SER A 37 -13.90 15.58 14.68
C SER A 37 -12.84 14.47 14.63
N TYR A 38 -13.24 13.20 14.51
CA TYR A 38 -12.28 12.11 14.44
C TYR A 38 -11.48 12.09 13.14
N SER A 39 -12.11 12.42 12.01
CA SER A 39 -11.41 12.55 10.73
C SER A 39 -10.39 13.70 10.74
N GLN A 40 -10.70 14.81 11.39
CA GLN A 40 -9.80 15.97 11.55
C GLN A 40 -8.61 15.62 12.46
N LEU A 41 -8.87 15.03 13.62
CA LEU A 41 -7.82 14.56 14.55
C LEU A 41 -6.92 13.49 13.90
N LEU A 42 -7.51 12.57 13.13
CA LEU A 42 -6.74 11.57 12.40
C LEU A 42 -5.82 12.22 11.36
N ALA A 43 -6.33 13.19 10.59
CA ALA A 43 -5.55 13.91 9.59
C ALA A 43 -4.38 14.69 10.23
N GLU A 44 -4.62 15.36 11.35
CA GLU A 44 -3.60 16.08 12.11
C GLU A 44 -2.51 15.13 12.63
N GLN A 45 -2.88 14.01 13.25
CA GLN A 45 -1.91 13.02 13.75
C GLN A 45 -1.08 12.41 12.64
N ILE A 46 -1.67 12.10 11.48
CA ILE A 46 -0.95 11.59 10.32
C ILE A 46 0.00 12.66 9.78
N SER A 47 -0.45 13.92 9.64
CA SER A 47 0.37 15.05 9.22
C SER A 47 1.62 15.19 10.09
N ASN A 48 1.47 15.13 11.41
CA ASN A 48 2.58 15.22 12.37
C ASN A 48 3.57 14.05 12.24
N ILE A 49 3.08 12.82 12.07
CA ILE A 49 3.93 11.62 11.99
C ILE A 49 4.68 11.54 10.66
N LEU A 50 4.02 11.89 9.56
CA LEU A 50 4.60 11.82 8.23
C LEU A 50 5.42 13.07 7.86
N GLY A 51 5.14 14.21 8.50
CA GLY A 51 5.75 15.49 8.18
C GLY A 51 5.23 16.09 6.87
N CYS A 52 3.94 15.88 6.53
CA CYS A 52 3.29 16.39 5.32
C CYS A 52 2.22 17.43 5.66
N LYS A 53 1.91 18.34 4.71
CA LYS A 53 1.01 19.47 4.96
C LYS A 53 -0.47 19.11 4.91
N PHE A 54 -0.87 18.29 3.93
CA PHE A 54 -2.27 17.99 3.67
C PHE A 54 -2.51 16.49 3.74
N VAL A 55 -3.46 16.09 4.55
CA VAL A 55 -3.93 14.72 4.72
C VAL A 55 -5.45 14.69 4.53
N LEU A 56 -5.90 13.87 3.61
CA LEU A 56 -7.32 13.70 3.32
C LEU A 56 -7.72 12.24 3.57
N PRO A 57 -8.38 11.91 4.69
CA PRO A 57 -8.90 10.58 4.93
C PRO A 57 -9.89 10.16 3.84
N THR A 58 -9.76 8.92 3.35
CA THR A 58 -10.58 8.35 2.27
C THR A 58 -11.22 7.04 2.69
N SER A 59 -12.31 6.64 2.03
CA SER A 59 -13.05 5.41 2.33
C SER A 59 -12.25 4.12 2.13
N SER A 60 -11.14 4.18 1.36
CA SER A 60 -10.20 3.07 1.16
C SER A 60 -8.87 3.57 0.58
N GLY A 61 -7.83 2.73 0.58
CA GLY A 61 -6.61 3.00 -0.18
C GLY A 61 -6.85 3.10 -1.69
N THR A 62 -7.79 2.31 -2.22
CA THR A 62 -8.23 2.40 -3.62
C THR A 62 -8.82 3.79 -3.91
N ALA A 63 -9.66 4.30 -3.01
CA ALA A 63 -10.23 5.65 -3.13
C ALA A 63 -9.15 6.74 -3.11
N ALA A 64 -8.08 6.56 -2.33
CA ALA A 64 -6.93 7.48 -2.33
C ALA A 64 -6.19 7.47 -3.68
N LEU A 65 -5.94 6.29 -4.27
CA LEU A 65 -5.35 6.16 -5.60
C LEU A 65 -6.23 6.77 -6.71
N GLU A 66 -7.53 6.50 -6.66
CA GLU A 66 -8.50 7.10 -7.59
C GLU A 66 -8.54 8.63 -7.48
N LEU A 67 -8.46 9.16 -6.26
CA LEU A 67 -8.39 10.60 -6.02
C LEU A 67 -7.10 11.19 -6.57
N ALA A 68 -5.95 10.53 -6.37
CA ALA A 68 -4.66 10.95 -6.89
C ALA A 68 -4.67 11.03 -8.43
N CYS A 69 -5.14 9.97 -9.09
CA CYS A 69 -5.28 9.94 -10.54
C CYS A 69 -6.24 11.02 -11.06
N ALA A 70 -7.39 11.22 -10.40
CA ALA A 70 -8.36 12.23 -10.78
C ALA A 70 -7.86 13.68 -10.60
N CYS A 71 -6.88 13.91 -9.71
CA CYS A 71 -6.26 15.22 -9.53
C CYS A 71 -5.21 15.55 -10.59
N LEU A 72 -4.48 14.56 -11.10
CA LEU A 72 -3.30 14.78 -11.93
C LEU A 72 -3.49 14.42 -13.40
N LEU A 73 -4.38 13.49 -13.72
CA LEU A 73 -4.48 12.89 -15.05
C LEU A 73 -5.63 13.43 -15.88
N LYS A 74 -5.43 13.38 -17.19
CA LYS A 74 -6.43 13.67 -18.22
C LYS A 74 -6.61 12.43 -19.11
N ARG A 75 -7.70 12.41 -19.87
CA ARG A 75 -7.94 11.35 -20.85
C ARG A 75 -6.82 11.30 -21.86
N GLY A 76 -6.25 10.12 -22.05
CA GLY A 76 -5.17 9.86 -23.01
C GLY A 76 -3.75 9.99 -22.43
N ASP A 77 -3.59 10.47 -21.20
CA ASP A 77 -2.31 10.43 -20.50
C ASP A 77 -1.86 8.99 -20.26
N GLU A 78 -0.56 8.78 -20.11
CA GLU A 78 0.03 7.49 -19.78
C GLU A 78 0.67 7.55 -18.39
N VAL A 79 0.49 6.45 -17.64
CA VAL A 79 1.07 6.27 -16.29
C VAL A 79 1.89 5.00 -16.27
N ILE A 80 3.18 5.12 -15.98
CA ILE A 80 4.07 3.97 -15.80
C ILE A 80 3.90 3.44 -14.36
N LEU A 81 3.67 2.12 -14.22
CA LEU A 81 3.51 1.45 -12.94
C LEU A 81 4.03 0.01 -13.00
N PRO A 82 4.42 -0.61 -11.85
CA PRO A 82 4.81 -2.00 -11.86
C PRO A 82 3.61 -2.89 -12.16
N SER A 83 3.82 -3.98 -12.93
CA SER A 83 2.79 -5.00 -13.10
C SER A 83 2.62 -5.89 -11.87
N PHE A 84 3.62 -5.92 -10.99
CA PHE A 84 3.60 -6.64 -9.71
C PHE A 84 2.93 -5.80 -8.62
N THR A 85 1.64 -5.56 -8.77
CA THR A 85 0.84 -4.77 -7.83
C THR A 85 -0.60 -5.26 -7.76
N PHE A 86 -1.38 -4.67 -6.84
CA PHE A 86 -2.81 -4.90 -6.74
C PHE A 86 -3.56 -4.14 -7.86
N SER A 87 -4.68 -4.68 -8.31
CA SER A 87 -5.47 -4.13 -9.43
C SER A 87 -5.95 -2.69 -9.20
N SER A 88 -6.02 -2.21 -7.96
CA SER A 88 -6.44 -0.84 -7.62
C SER A 88 -5.60 0.22 -8.32
N CYS A 89 -4.28 0.01 -8.47
CA CYS A 89 -3.39 0.96 -9.17
C CYS A 89 -3.81 1.13 -10.64
N ALA A 90 -3.96 0.02 -11.36
CA ALA A 90 -4.37 0.06 -12.76
C ALA A 90 -5.82 0.56 -12.94
N ASN A 91 -6.73 0.16 -12.03
CA ASN A 91 -8.12 0.63 -12.06
C ASN A 91 -8.21 2.15 -11.86
N ALA A 92 -7.48 2.73 -10.91
CA ALA A 92 -7.47 4.17 -10.66
C ALA A 92 -7.04 4.96 -11.91
N ILE A 93 -6.04 4.45 -12.65
CA ILE A 93 -5.57 5.03 -13.91
C ILE A 93 -6.66 4.95 -14.98
N LEU A 94 -7.21 3.76 -15.20
CA LEU A 94 -8.26 3.55 -16.21
C LEU A 94 -9.51 4.38 -15.95
N LEU A 95 -9.94 4.50 -14.68
CA LEU A 95 -11.09 5.30 -14.27
C LEU A 95 -10.89 6.82 -14.46
N SER A 96 -9.64 7.29 -14.58
CA SER A 96 -9.34 8.68 -14.95
C SER A 96 -9.32 8.90 -16.46
N GLY A 97 -9.48 7.84 -17.26
CA GLY A 97 -9.38 7.87 -18.74
C GLY A 97 -7.93 7.83 -19.24
N ALA A 98 -6.96 7.63 -18.37
CA ALA A 98 -5.56 7.44 -18.71
C ALA A 98 -5.24 5.96 -18.99
N LYS A 99 -4.05 5.71 -19.55
CA LYS A 99 -3.58 4.37 -19.93
C LYS A 99 -2.48 3.89 -18.99
N PRO A 100 -2.62 2.72 -18.34
CA PRO A 100 -1.53 2.11 -17.59
C PRO A 100 -0.47 1.54 -18.54
N ILE A 101 0.79 1.88 -18.29
CA ILE A 101 1.96 1.32 -18.97
C ILE A 101 2.70 0.48 -17.95
N PHE A 102 2.57 -0.85 -18.08
CA PHE A 102 3.20 -1.76 -17.13
C PHE A 102 4.71 -1.83 -17.33
N CYS A 103 5.43 -1.78 -16.21
CA CYS A 103 6.86 -1.81 -16.08
C CYS A 103 7.29 -3.08 -15.32
N ASP A 104 8.49 -3.59 -15.62
CA ASP A 104 9.07 -4.71 -14.88
C ASP A 104 9.59 -4.26 -13.51
N ILE A 105 9.98 -5.20 -12.69
CA ILE A 105 10.45 -4.98 -11.32
C ILE A 105 11.90 -5.43 -11.16
N ASP A 106 12.57 -4.92 -10.15
CA ASP A 106 13.86 -5.45 -9.71
C ASP A 106 13.68 -6.79 -9.00
N ILE A 107 14.53 -7.76 -9.34
CA ILE A 107 14.43 -9.15 -8.88
C ILE A 107 14.66 -9.32 -7.37
N ASN A 108 15.33 -8.37 -6.72
CA ASN A 108 15.72 -8.43 -5.31
C ASN A 108 14.74 -7.68 -4.41
N SER A 109 14.29 -6.50 -4.83
CA SER A 109 13.39 -5.64 -4.05
C SER A 109 11.91 -5.89 -4.35
N TYR A 110 11.60 -6.47 -5.52
CA TYR A 110 10.24 -6.64 -6.06
C TYR A 110 9.51 -5.31 -6.31
N ASN A 111 10.22 -4.21 -6.24
CA ASN A 111 9.76 -2.86 -6.58
C ASN A 111 10.03 -2.55 -8.03
N ILE A 112 9.37 -1.52 -8.57
CA ILE A 112 9.53 -1.07 -9.95
C ILE A 112 11.01 -0.83 -10.29
N ASP A 113 11.46 -1.31 -11.46
CA ASP A 113 12.84 -1.12 -11.94
C ASP A 113 13.01 0.26 -12.59
N PRO A 114 13.84 1.16 -12.02
CA PRO A 114 14.09 2.47 -12.62
C PRO A 114 14.63 2.41 -14.05
N THR A 115 15.40 1.36 -14.39
CA THR A 115 15.96 1.21 -15.74
C THR A 115 14.90 0.85 -16.77
N ASP A 116 13.85 0.12 -16.38
CA ASP A 116 12.73 -0.19 -17.25
C ASP A 116 11.73 0.97 -17.34
N ILE A 117 11.59 1.80 -16.28
CA ILE A 117 10.81 3.04 -16.34
C ILE A 117 11.27 3.90 -17.51
N GLU A 118 12.57 4.20 -17.60
CA GLU A 118 13.11 5.12 -18.59
C GLU A 118 12.87 4.64 -20.03
N LYS A 119 12.93 3.31 -20.28
CA LYS A 119 12.64 2.70 -21.58
C LYS A 119 11.18 2.85 -22.03
N ARG A 120 10.25 3.05 -21.08
CA ARG A 120 8.81 3.09 -21.34
C ARG A 120 8.23 4.50 -21.43
N ILE A 121 9.06 5.53 -21.20
CA ILE A 121 8.63 6.92 -21.29
C ILE A 121 8.28 7.28 -22.73
N THR A 122 7.11 7.88 -22.93
CA THR A 122 6.64 8.44 -24.19
C THR A 122 6.27 9.92 -23.99
N LYS A 123 5.96 10.61 -25.10
CA LYS A 123 5.43 12.00 -25.03
C LYS A 123 4.08 12.13 -24.30
N LYS A 124 3.38 11.03 -24.04
CA LYS A 124 2.10 10.98 -23.31
C LYS A 124 2.26 10.63 -21.84
N THR A 125 3.43 10.18 -21.43
CA THR A 125 3.71 9.84 -20.03
C THR A 125 3.63 11.11 -19.20
N GLN A 126 2.82 11.07 -18.12
CA GLN A 126 2.66 12.18 -17.18
C GLN A 126 3.04 11.82 -15.76
N VAL A 127 2.88 10.54 -15.39
CA VAL A 127 3.04 10.07 -14.03
C VAL A 127 3.80 8.75 -13.99
N ILE A 128 4.67 8.62 -13.00
CA ILE A 128 5.22 7.35 -12.53
C ILE A 128 4.48 7.01 -11.23
N MET A 129 3.78 5.88 -11.19
CA MET A 129 3.15 5.36 -9.98
C MET A 129 4.01 4.23 -9.41
N VAL A 130 4.67 4.49 -8.29
CA VAL A 130 5.47 3.49 -7.59
C VAL A 130 4.64 2.76 -6.54
N VAL A 131 5.03 1.52 -6.22
CA VAL A 131 4.41 0.72 -5.15
C VAL A 131 5.52 0.25 -4.22
N HIS A 132 5.47 0.64 -2.95
CA HIS A 132 6.44 0.22 -1.95
C HIS A 132 6.09 -1.17 -1.42
N TYR A 133 6.44 -2.20 -2.21
CA TYR A 133 6.02 -3.57 -1.94
C TYR A 133 6.49 -4.07 -0.56
N GLY A 134 5.56 -4.63 0.21
CA GLY A 134 5.86 -5.19 1.53
C GLY A 134 6.31 -4.18 2.58
N GLY A 135 6.30 -2.88 2.26
CA GLY A 135 6.82 -1.81 3.11
C GLY A 135 8.31 -1.55 2.91
N PHE A 136 8.89 -2.05 1.81
CA PHE A 136 10.25 -1.76 1.38
C PHE A 136 10.25 -0.62 0.37
N ALA A 137 11.18 0.30 0.50
CA ALA A 137 11.26 1.47 -0.38
C ALA A 137 11.65 1.09 -1.81
N CYS A 138 11.01 1.72 -2.80
CA CYS A 138 11.57 1.82 -4.14
C CYS A 138 12.87 2.64 -4.11
N GLU A 139 13.68 2.56 -5.16
CA GLU A 139 14.90 3.41 -5.33
C GLU A 139 14.48 4.86 -5.66
N MET A 140 13.94 5.55 -4.64
CA MET A 140 13.25 6.83 -4.84
C MET A 140 14.15 7.91 -5.43
N ASP A 141 15.44 7.96 -5.10
CA ASP A 141 16.34 8.97 -5.69
C ASP A 141 16.41 8.81 -7.22
N LYS A 142 16.67 7.57 -7.70
CA LYS A 142 16.72 7.29 -9.14
C LYS A 142 15.39 7.59 -9.84
N ILE A 143 14.28 7.27 -9.19
CA ILE A 143 12.94 7.51 -9.73
C ILE A 143 12.64 9.00 -9.80
N MET A 144 13.01 9.76 -8.77
CA MET A 144 12.84 11.21 -8.76
C MET A 144 13.75 11.90 -9.80
N ASP A 145 15.00 11.46 -9.95
CA ASP A 145 15.91 11.95 -10.99
C ASP A 145 15.33 11.73 -12.40
N ILE A 146 14.73 10.55 -12.65
CA ILE A 146 14.03 10.27 -13.92
C ILE A 146 12.82 11.19 -14.07
N ALA A 147 12.01 11.34 -13.01
CA ALA A 147 10.82 12.19 -13.05
C ALA A 147 11.19 13.64 -13.36
N ASP A 148 12.22 14.18 -12.72
CA ASP A 148 12.70 15.55 -12.94
C ASP A 148 13.27 15.72 -14.35
N LYS A 149 14.07 14.76 -14.85
CA LYS A 149 14.64 14.77 -16.20
C LYS A 149 13.58 14.85 -17.30
N TYR A 150 12.45 14.17 -17.10
CA TYR A 150 11.39 14.08 -18.11
C TYR A 150 10.16 14.94 -17.79
N GLY A 151 10.19 15.71 -16.70
CA GLY A 151 9.06 16.56 -16.26
C GLY A 151 7.84 15.77 -15.83
N LEU A 152 8.02 14.58 -15.25
CA LEU A 152 6.95 13.68 -14.79
C LEU A 152 6.61 13.90 -13.33
N LEU A 153 5.41 13.53 -12.92
CA LEU A 153 5.00 13.51 -11.52
C LEU A 153 5.10 12.10 -10.95
N VAL A 154 5.31 11.98 -9.63
CA VAL A 154 5.37 10.69 -8.95
C VAL A 154 4.19 10.55 -7.99
N ILE A 155 3.44 9.44 -8.11
CA ILE A 155 2.45 8.98 -7.12
C ILE A 155 3.06 7.78 -6.39
N GLU A 156 3.03 7.81 -5.06
CA GLU A 156 3.45 6.69 -4.23
C GLU A 156 2.21 5.90 -3.75
N ASP A 157 2.04 4.67 -4.24
CA ASP A 157 1.18 3.70 -3.54
C ASP A 157 1.95 3.20 -2.31
N ALA A 158 1.66 3.83 -1.18
CA ALA A 158 2.21 3.55 0.12
C ALA A 158 1.26 2.68 0.99
N ALA A 159 0.32 1.94 0.37
CA ALA A 159 -0.63 1.08 1.07
C ALA A 159 0.04 0.01 1.95
N HIS A 160 1.30 -0.32 1.72
CA HIS A 160 2.12 -1.20 2.54
C HIS A 160 3.16 -0.47 3.40
N ALA A 161 3.30 0.85 3.26
CA ALA A 161 4.50 1.55 3.69
C ALA A 161 4.32 2.48 4.91
N LEU A 162 3.13 2.54 5.51
CA LEU A 162 2.90 3.38 6.68
C LEU A 162 3.84 2.99 7.84
N GLY A 163 4.70 3.94 8.25
CA GLY A 163 5.76 3.74 9.24
C GLY A 163 7.09 3.25 8.67
N ALA A 164 7.22 3.12 7.35
CA ALA A 164 8.49 2.85 6.66
C ALA A 164 9.14 4.16 6.18
N ARG A 165 10.48 4.14 5.98
CA ARG A 165 11.25 5.32 5.58
C ARG A 165 12.26 5.00 4.49
N TYR A 166 12.61 6.01 3.71
CA TYR A 166 13.71 6.03 2.77
C TYR A 166 14.62 7.22 3.09
N LYS A 167 15.89 6.95 3.41
CA LYS A 167 16.86 8.00 3.83
C LYS A 167 16.29 8.95 4.90
N GLY A 168 15.54 8.40 5.85
CA GLY A 168 14.91 9.14 6.94
C GLY A 168 13.59 9.83 6.59
N LYS A 169 13.21 9.98 5.31
CA LYS A 169 11.90 10.51 4.89
C LYS A 169 10.83 9.43 4.95
N SER A 170 9.63 9.76 5.39
CA SER A 170 8.48 8.85 5.39
C SER A 170 8.10 8.46 3.95
N LEU A 171 7.96 7.16 3.67
CA LEU A 171 7.44 6.72 2.37
C LEU A 171 6.00 7.23 2.19
N GLY A 172 5.65 7.60 0.97
CA GLY A 172 4.40 8.28 0.63
C GLY A 172 4.45 9.80 0.75
N THR A 173 5.63 10.39 1.09
CA THR A 173 5.81 11.86 1.16
C THR A 173 6.99 12.35 0.31
N ILE A 174 7.53 11.50 -0.57
CA ILE A 174 8.67 11.83 -1.42
C ILE A 174 8.19 12.33 -2.79
N GLY A 175 7.20 11.66 -3.36
CA GLY A 175 6.56 12.06 -4.60
C GLY A 175 5.54 13.20 -4.42
N LYS A 176 4.81 13.48 -5.48
CA LYS A 176 3.78 14.54 -5.52
C LYS A 176 2.57 14.21 -4.64
N ILE A 177 2.19 12.94 -4.60
CA ILE A 177 1.04 12.43 -3.86
C ILE A 177 1.41 11.07 -3.26
N GLY A 178 1.03 10.82 -2.00
CA GLY A 178 1.05 9.51 -1.37
C GLY A 178 -0.35 8.98 -1.09
N CYS A 179 -0.53 7.67 -1.27
CA CYS A 179 -1.79 6.97 -1.06
C CYS A 179 -1.61 5.83 -0.08
N PHE A 180 -2.42 5.78 0.98
CA PHE A 180 -2.29 4.82 2.07
C PHE A 180 -3.59 4.06 2.31
N SER A 181 -3.49 2.92 3.00
CA SER A 181 -4.63 2.05 3.30
C SER A 181 -4.72 1.71 4.78
N PHE A 182 -5.94 1.71 5.31
CA PHE A 182 -6.31 1.20 6.63
C PHE A 182 -7.12 -0.10 6.56
N HIS A 183 -7.12 -0.80 5.41
CA HIS A 183 -7.76 -2.10 5.28
C HIS A 183 -7.31 -3.05 6.39
N GLY A 184 -8.19 -3.96 6.83
CA GLY A 184 -7.96 -4.88 7.94
C GLY A 184 -6.66 -5.69 7.93
N THR A 185 -6.03 -5.85 6.76
CA THR A 185 -4.73 -6.53 6.59
C THR A 185 -3.52 -5.63 6.80
N LYS A 186 -3.69 -4.31 6.90
CA LYS A 186 -2.58 -3.35 6.96
C LYS A 186 -1.98 -3.22 8.36
N ASN A 187 -0.83 -2.54 8.44
CA ASN A 187 -0.10 -2.38 9.72
C ASN A 187 -0.89 -1.58 10.75
N ALA A 188 -1.52 -0.49 10.31
CA ALA A 188 -2.55 0.21 11.04
C ALA A 188 -3.88 -0.03 10.31
N ALA A 189 -4.88 -0.57 10.99
CA ALA A 189 -6.10 -1.07 10.36
C ALA A 189 -7.35 -0.59 11.08
N SER A 190 -8.32 -0.06 10.31
CA SER A 190 -9.65 0.31 10.82
C SER A 190 -10.80 -0.55 10.27
N GLY A 191 -10.45 -1.66 9.59
CA GLY A 191 -11.38 -2.49 8.83
C GLY A 191 -11.34 -2.09 7.36
N GLU A 192 -11.88 -0.95 7.04
CA GLU A 192 -11.75 -0.25 5.76
C GLU A 192 -11.27 1.19 5.99
N GLY A 193 -10.67 1.80 4.97
CA GLY A 193 -10.18 3.16 5.01
C GLY A 193 -8.86 3.35 4.29
N GLY A 194 -8.46 4.60 4.20
CA GLY A 194 -7.20 5.03 3.63
C GLY A 194 -7.03 6.52 3.77
N PHE A 195 -5.98 7.06 3.21
CA PHE A 195 -5.79 8.50 3.13
C PHE A 195 -4.83 8.86 1.99
N PHE A 196 -5.04 10.07 1.52
CA PHE A 196 -4.26 10.75 0.50
C PHE A 196 -3.42 11.82 1.18
N VAL A 197 -2.15 12.00 0.77
CA VAL A 197 -1.29 13.08 1.27
C VAL A 197 -0.62 13.83 0.13
N THR A 198 -0.39 15.13 0.36
CA THR A 198 0.40 15.98 -0.54
C THR A 198 0.89 17.23 0.19
N ASP A 199 1.98 17.81 -0.28
CA ASP A 199 2.44 19.13 0.17
C ASP A 199 2.02 20.25 -0.78
N ASP A 200 1.42 19.92 -1.92
CA ASP A 200 0.96 20.88 -2.92
C ASP A 200 -0.45 21.41 -2.58
N THR A 201 -0.52 22.70 -2.26
CA THR A 201 -1.78 23.38 -1.93
C THR A 201 -2.80 23.34 -3.06
N LYS A 202 -2.36 23.40 -4.33
CA LYS A 202 -3.29 23.37 -5.48
C LYS A 202 -3.89 21.97 -5.63
N VAL A 203 -3.06 20.94 -5.51
CA VAL A 203 -3.49 19.53 -5.53
C VAL A 203 -4.44 19.24 -4.38
N ALA A 204 -4.12 19.68 -3.15
CA ALA A 204 -4.97 19.48 -1.98
C ALA A 204 -6.37 20.09 -2.16
N LYS A 205 -6.45 21.33 -2.67
CA LYS A 205 -7.75 21.99 -2.94
C LYS A 205 -8.58 21.25 -3.99
N ILE A 206 -7.95 20.75 -5.05
CA ILE A 206 -8.63 19.94 -6.07
C ILE A 206 -9.10 18.61 -5.47
N ALA A 207 -8.27 17.97 -4.66
CA ALA A 207 -8.57 16.71 -4.01
C ALA A 207 -9.75 16.84 -3.03
N GLU A 208 -9.81 17.88 -2.21
CA GLU A 208 -10.97 18.17 -1.33
C GLU A 208 -12.28 18.22 -2.12
N ILE A 209 -12.29 18.95 -3.25
CA ILE A 209 -13.48 19.08 -4.08
C ILE A 209 -13.89 17.74 -4.69
N ILE A 210 -12.96 17.01 -5.29
CA ILE A 210 -13.25 15.72 -5.95
C ILE A 210 -13.73 14.71 -4.92
N ARG A 211 -13.07 14.62 -3.75
CA ARG A 211 -13.38 13.68 -2.67
C ARG A 211 -14.81 13.88 -2.12
N GLU A 212 -15.28 15.15 -2.04
CA GLU A 212 -16.58 15.52 -1.51
C GLU A 212 -17.56 15.86 -2.65
N LYS A 213 -17.79 14.88 -3.53
CA LYS A 213 -18.85 14.92 -4.57
C LYS A 213 -18.74 16.07 -5.56
N GLY A 214 -17.54 16.67 -5.71
CA GLY A 214 -17.32 17.79 -6.62
C GLY A 214 -17.83 19.13 -6.07
N THR A 215 -18.07 19.22 -4.77
CA THR A 215 -18.53 20.44 -4.10
C THR A 215 -17.38 21.18 -3.40
N ASN A 216 -17.53 22.46 -3.21
CA ASN A 216 -16.61 23.27 -2.40
C ASN A 216 -17.06 23.38 -0.92
N ARG A 217 -17.71 22.30 -0.40
CA ARG A 217 -18.23 22.24 0.97
C ARG A 217 -17.14 22.45 2.03
N SER A 218 -15.95 21.90 1.83
CA SER A 218 -14.83 22.06 2.78
C SER A 218 -14.45 23.53 2.98
N SER A 219 -14.39 24.32 1.89
CA SER A 219 -14.17 25.78 1.97
C SER A 219 -15.32 26.52 2.69
N PHE A 220 -16.56 26.06 2.51
CA PHE A 220 -17.71 26.60 3.25
C PHE A 220 -17.60 26.28 4.75
N MET A 221 -17.26 25.07 5.13
CA MET A 221 -17.11 24.67 6.53
C MET A 221 -15.97 25.43 7.24
N ARG A 222 -14.94 25.85 6.52
CA ARG A 222 -13.87 26.72 7.04
C ARG A 222 -14.24 28.23 7.07
N GLY A 223 -15.46 28.60 6.67
CA GLY A 223 -15.89 30.00 6.63
C GLY A 223 -15.33 30.82 5.47
N GLU A 224 -14.62 30.21 4.54
CA GLU A 224 -14.02 30.87 3.36
C GLU A 224 -15.08 31.28 2.32
N ARG A 225 -16.31 30.76 2.43
CA ARG A 225 -17.44 30.99 1.53
C ARG A 225 -18.77 31.05 2.28
N LYS A 226 -19.68 31.88 1.79
CA LYS A 226 -21.05 32.03 2.37
C LYS A 226 -21.98 30.84 2.04
N LYS A 227 -21.75 30.15 0.91
CA LYS A 227 -22.51 28.98 0.44
C LYS A 227 -21.59 28.02 -0.28
N TYR A 228 -21.94 26.75 -0.30
CA TYR A 228 -21.25 25.76 -1.15
C TYR A 228 -22.13 25.38 -2.35
N SER A 229 -21.48 24.92 -3.39
CA SER A 229 -22.12 24.49 -4.64
C SER A 229 -21.34 23.36 -5.31
N TRP A 230 -21.95 22.73 -6.29
CA TRP A 230 -21.27 21.79 -7.17
C TRP A 230 -20.41 22.57 -8.18
N VAL A 231 -19.10 22.32 -8.18
CA VAL A 231 -18.11 23.09 -8.97
C VAL A 231 -17.28 22.24 -9.89
N LYS A 232 -17.30 20.91 -9.71
CA LYS A 232 -16.53 19.95 -10.52
C LYS A 232 -17.17 18.57 -10.45
N VAL A 233 -16.87 17.69 -11.42
CA VAL A 233 -17.16 16.27 -11.27
C VAL A 233 -16.37 15.72 -10.09
N GLY A 234 -17.05 15.00 -9.19
CA GLY A 234 -16.46 14.46 -7.98
C GLY A 234 -16.94 13.06 -7.66
N ARG A 235 -16.46 12.53 -6.53
CA ARG A 235 -16.76 11.20 -6.02
C ARG A 235 -17.09 11.28 -4.53
N SER A 236 -17.77 10.28 -3.99
CA SER A 236 -18.02 10.16 -2.56
C SER A 236 -16.94 9.25 -1.94
N LEU A 237 -15.81 9.85 -1.53
CA LEU A 237 -14.63 9.11 -1.07
C LEU A 237 -14.26 9.37 0.40
N VAL A 238 -15.13 10.01 1.15
CA VAL A 238 -14.88 10.42 2.54
C VAL A 238 -14.89 9.20 3.47
N LEU A 239 -13.96 9.14 4.41
CA LEU A 239 -13.92 8.13 5.47
C LEU A 239 -14.97 8.44 6.53
N SER A 240 -15.72 7.45 6.99
CA SER A 240 -16.66 7.61 8.11
C SER A 240 -15.91 7.92 9.42
N ASP A 241 -16.48 8.76 10.28
CA ASP A 241 -15.85 9.15 11.54
C ASP A 241 -15.72 7.98 12.54
N ILE A 242 -16.55 6.96 12.42
CA ILE A 242 -16.42 5.71 13.21
C ILE A 242 -15.11 5.00 12.86
N LEU A 243 -14.83 4.82 11.57
CA LEU A 243 -13.59 4.19 11.11
C LEU A 243 -12.38 5.11 11.34
N ALA A 244 -12.56 6.42 11.24
CA ALA A 244 -11.52 7.40 11.58
C ALA A 244 -11.13 7.32 13.06
N ALA A 245 -12.08 7.13 13.97
CA ALA A 245 -11.79 6.94 15.39
C ALA A 245 -10.96 5.68 15.66
N ILE A 246 -11.28 4.56 15.01
CA ILE A 246 -10.50 3.32 15.10
C ILE A 246 -9.09 3.54 14.52
N ALA A 247 -9.00 4.17 13.33
CA ALA A 247 -7.72 4.48 12.69
C ALA A 247 -6.84 5.38 13.55
N LEU A 248 -7.41 6.37 14.22
CA LEU A 248 -6.70 7.29 15.13
C LEU A 248 -6.00 6.52 16.26
N GLU A 249 -6.67 5.55 16.89
CA GLU A 249 -6.04 4.72 17.92
C GLU A 249 -4.93 3.82 17.36
N GLN A 250 -5.08 3.34 16.12
CA GLN A 250 -4.02 2.58 15.44
C GLN A 250 -2.81 3.47 15.10
N ILE A 251 -3.04 4.71 14.68
CA ILE A 251 -1.97 5.68 14.39
C ILE A 251 -1.17 6.00 15.67
N LYS A 252 -1.82 6.18 16.81
CA LYS A 252 -1.14 6.35 18.11
C LYS A 252 -0.23 5.17 18.47
N LYS A 253 -0.53 3.97 17.97
CA LYS A 253 0.24 2.75 18.21
C LYS A 253 1.25 2.43 17.11
N LEU A 254 1.33 3.23 16.03
CA LEU A 254 2.08 2.91 14.81
C LEU A 254 3.56 2.58 15.08
N GLU A 255 4.24 3.38 15.90
CA GLU A 255 5.64 3.15 16.26
C GLU A 255 5.82 1.79 16.95
N ARG A 256 4.97 1.46 17.92
CA ARG A 256 4.97 0.18 18.62
C ARG A 256 4.72 -0.98 17.65
N ILE A 257 3.75 -0.84 16.77
CA ILE A 257 3.41 -1.85 15.75
C ILE A 257 4.62 -2.10 14.84
N THR A 258 5.24 -1.04 14.33
CA THR A 258 6.41 -1.12 13.45
C THR A 258 7.60 -1.78 14.16
N LYS A 259 7.89 -1.38 15.40
CA LYS A 259 8.98 -1.97 16.21
C LYS A 259 8.79 -3.47 16.45
N LEU A 260 7.55 -3.89 16.75
CA LEU A 260 7.21 -5.30 16.93
C LEU A 260 7.39 -6.10 15.63
N ARG A 261 6.96 -5.57 14.47
CA ARG A 261 7.13 -6.21 13.17
C ARG A 261 8.60 -6.35 12.80
N LYS A 262 9.41 -5.31 12.96
CA LYS A 262 10.86 -5.34 12.73
C LYS A 262 11.54 -6.43 13.57
N ARG A 263 11.25 -6.47 14.88
CA ARG A 263 11.76 -7.50 15.79
C ARG A 263 11.37 -8.91 15.33
N ASN A 264 10.12 -9.10 14.95
CA ASN A 264 9.59 -10.37 14.49
C ASN A 264 10.25 -10.82 13.17
N ALA A 265 10.40 -9.89 12.23
CA ALA A 265 11.07 -10.15 10.94
C ALA A 265 12.54 -10.54 11.12
N GLN A 266 13.28 -9.82 11.95
CA GLN A 266 14.67 -10.14 12.26
C GLN A 266 14.81 -11.53 12.91
N TYR A 267 13.89 -11.88 13.81
CA TYR A 267 13.87 -13.22 14.42
C TYR A 267 13.63 -14.30 13.38
N LEU A 268 12.64 -14.12 12.49
CA LEU A 268 12.35 -15.11 11.44
C LEU A 268 13.48 -15.19 10.41
N LEU A 269 14.09 -14.07 10.02
CA LEU A 269 15.28 -14.08 9.15
C LEU A 269 16.40 -14.94 9.72
N LYS A 270 16.73 -14.73 11.01
CA LYS A 270 17.76 -15.55 11.70
C LYS A 270 17.42 -17.04 11.68
N LYS A 271 16.15 -17.43 11.89
CA LYS A 271 15.72 -18.82 11.87
C LYS A 271 15.79 -19.44 10.48
N LEU A 272 15.47 -18.67 9.44
CA LEU A 272 15.46 -19.17 8.06
C LEU A 272 16.84 -19.09 7.37
N GLN A 273 17.85 -18.46 7.97
CA GLN A 273 19.18 -18.30 7.36
C GLN A 273 19.80 -19.64 6.95
N LYS A 274 19.58 -20.73 7.70
CA LYS A 274 20.04 -22.08 7.38
C LYS A 274 19.41 -22.66 6.11
N LEU A 275 18.30 -22.11 5.65
CA LEU A 275 17.62 -22.52 4.41
C LEU A 275 18.00 -21.67 3.19
N SER A 276 18.97 -20.76 3.31
CA SER A 276 19.37 -19.81 2.25
C SER A 276 19.89 -20.46 0.95
N SER A 277 20.28 -21.74 0.98
CA SER A 277 20.60 -22.51 -0.22
C SER A 277 19.37 -22.99 -1.01
N LYS A 278 18.20 -23.00 -0.38
CA LYS A 278 16.92 -23.50 -0.94
C LYS A 278 15.92 -22.36 -1.21
N ILE A 279 16.00 -21.28 -0.46
CA ILE A 279 15.08 -20.11 -0.55
C ILE A 279 15.86 -18.81 -0.66
N ILE A 280 15.22 -17.82 -1.28
CA ILE A 280 15.70 -16.43 -1.28
C ILE A 280 14.97 -15.69 -0.19
N LEU A 281 15.73 -15.13 0.75
CA LEU A 281 15.22 -14.32 1.85
C LEU A 281 15.12 -12.84 1.46
N PRO A 282 14.16 -12.07 2.01
CA PRO A 282 14.09 -10.64 1.78
C PRO A 282 15.33 -9.94 2.36
N LYS A 283 15.79 -8.89 1.66
CA LYS A 283 16.96 -8.10 2.08
C LYS A 283 16.55 -6.64 2.25
N GLU A 284 17.03 -6.03 3.33
CA GLU A 284 16.94 -4.59 3.52
C GLU A 284 18.03 -3.90 2.67
N SER A 285 17.66 -2.82 1.98
CA SER A 285 18.65 -1.94 1.38
C SER A 285 19.16 -0.94 2.43
N ARG A 286 20.37 -0.41 2.25
CA ARG A 286 20.99 0.55 3.18
C ARG A 286 20.15 1.82 3.39
N ASP A 287 19.43 2.24 2.36
CA ASP A 287 18.65 3.49 2.36
C ASP A 287 17.19 3.29 2.78
N SER A 288 16.73 2.03 2.90
CA SER A 288 15.36 1.68 3.27
C SER A 288 15.28 1.25 4.74
N ASP A 289 14.34 1.84 5.48
CA ASP A 289 13.94 1.39 6.80
C ASP A 289 12.52 0.82 6.72
N PRO A 290 12.37 -0.48 6.37
CA PRO A 290 11.07 -1.09 6.10
C PRO A 290 10.25 -1.30 7.38
N ASN A 291 8.93 -1.22 7.25
CA ASN A 291 8.00 -1.54 8.32
C ASN A 291 7.66 -3.05 8.42
N TRP A 292 8.19 -3.86 7.51
CA TRP A 292 7.94 -5.30 7.45
C TRP A 292 6.44 -5.65 7.39
N HIS A 293 5.72 -4.95 6.53
CA HIS A 293 4.31 -5.26 6.30
C HIS A 293 4.12 -6.68 5.78
N ILE A 294 5.00 -7.12 4.89
CA ILE A 294 5.03 -8.49 4.35
C ILE A 294 6.40 -9.10 4.63
N PHE A 295 6.40 -10.37 5.02
CA PHE A 295 7.59 -11.22 4.99
C PHE A 295 7.44 -12.18 3.82
N ALA A 296 8.17 -11.92 2.73
CA ALA A 296 8.14 -12.71 1.51
C ALA A 296 9.43 -13.47 1.31
N ILE A 297 9.34 -14.75 0.99
CA ILE A 297 10.46 -15.60 0.53
C ILE A 297 10.22 -16.02 -0.91
N ARG A 298 11.28 -16.43 -1.63
CA ARG A 298 11.12 -17.09 -2.93
C ARG A 298 11.67 -18.50 -2.90
N VAL A 299 11.01 -19.39 -3.65
CA VAL A 299 11.37 -20.81 -3.78
C VAL A 299 11.68 -21.16 -5.26
N PRO A 300 12.82 -20.72 -5.81
CA PRO A 300 13.07 -20.76 -7.26
C PRO A 300 13.21 -22.18 -7.83
N ARG A 301 13.49 -23.17 -6.99
CA ARG A 301 13.72 -24.58 -7.40
C ARG A 301 12.54 -25.49 -7.11
N LEU A 302 11.45 -24.98 -6.54
CA LEU A 302 10.30 -25.78 -6.12
C LEU A 302 9.01 -25.15 -6.63
N SER A 303 7.97 -25.95 -6.77
CA SER A 303 6.64 -25.41 -7.03
C SER A 303 6.15 -24.60 -5.83
N ARG A 304 6.02 -23.29 -5.99
CA ARG A 304 5.44 -22.37 -5.01
C ARG A 304 4.10 -22.87 -4.46
N ASP A 305 3.23 -23.30 -5.36
CA ASP A 305 1.87 -23.72 -4.99
C ASP A 305 1.88 -25.04 -4.19
N ARG A 306 2.84 -25.92 -4.44
CA ARG A 306 3.08 -27.10 -3.60
C ARG A 306 3.47 -26.68 -2.19
N VAL A 307 4.49 -25.81 -2.05
CA VAL A 307 4.97 -25.35 -0.74
C VAL A 307 3.87 -24.64 0.04
N ILE A 308 3.04 -23.82 -0.62
CA ILE A 308 1.88 -23.17 0.02
C ILE A 308 0.88 -24.20 0.51
N ARG A 309 0.52 -25.22 -0.30
CA ARG A 309 -0.40 -26.29 0.14
C ARG A 309 0.13 -27.07 1.33
N GLU A 310 1.40 -27.41 1.31
CA GLU A 310 2.03 -28.12 2.43
C GLU A 310 2.06 -27.27 3.71
N LEU A 311 2.44 -25.98 3.66
CA LEU A 311 2.35 -25.08 4.81
C LEU A 311 0.94 -25.02 5.39
N ARG A 312 -0.08 -24.90 4.52
CA ARG A 312 -1.48 -24.89 4.94
C ARG A 312 -1.93 -26.19 5.59
N SER A 313 -1.46 -27.35 5.14
CA SER A 313 -1.76 -28.63 5.79
C SER A 313 -1.18 -28.75 7.20
N TYR A 314 -0.12 -27.97 7.51
CA TYR A 314 0.41 -27.80 8.86
C TYR A 314 -0.23 -26.65 9.65
N GLY A 315 -1.36 -26.11 9.19
CA GLY A 315 -2.07 -25.00 9.86
C GLY A 315 -1.41 -23.62 9.75
N ILE A 316 -0.44 -23.46 8.85
CA ILE A 316 0.25 -22.20 8.59
C ILE A 316 -0.38 -21.56 7.35
N GLU A 317 -1.06 -20.42 7.50
CA GLU A 317 -1.61 -19.70 6.35
C GLU A 317 -0.49 -19.03 5.56
N ALA A 318 -0.15 -19.61 4.41
CA ALA A 318 0.76 -19.00 3.45
C ALA A 318 0.00 -18.61 2.17
N SER A 319 0.46 -17.60 1.47
CA SER A 319 -0.16 -17.11 0.24
C SER A 319 0.89 -16.58 -0.72
N PHE A 320 0.47 -16.29 -1.95
CA PHE A 320 1.30 -15.63 -2.95
C PHE A 320 0.92 -14.14 -3.08
N HIS A 321 1.77 -13.34 -3.71
CA HIS A 321 1.57 -12.03 -4.31
C HIS A 321 2.39 -11.94 -5.57
N TYR A 322 1.98 -11.21 -6.54
CA TYR A 322 0.65 -10.95 -7.12
C TYR A 322 0.55 -11.81 -8.37
N LEU A 323 -0.64 -12.12 -8.87
CA LEU A 323 -0.73 -12.48 -10.28
C LEU A 323 -0.40 -11.22 -11.08
N PRO A 324 0.58 -11.26 -12.02
CA PRO A 324 1.00 -10.08 -12.75
C PRO A 324 -0.17 -9.46 -13.50
N LEU A 325 -0.36 -8.14 -13.39
CA LEU A 325 -1.49 -7.48 -14.03
C LEU A 325 -1.45 -7.61 -15.56
N HIS A 326 -0.26 -7.57 -16.17
CA HIS A 326 -0.09 -7.70 -17.63
C HIS A 326 -0.53 -9.07 -18.16
N THR A 327 -0.40 -10.17 -17.39
CA THR A 327 -0.84 -11.50 -17.83
C THR A 327 -2.32 -11.77 -17.56
N SER A 328 -3.01 -10.89 -16.82
CA SER A 328 -4.42 -10.99 -16.51
C SER A 328 -5.31 -10.81 -17.75
N VAL A 329 -6.61 -11.12 -17.61
CA VAL A 329 -7.60 -10.87 -18.67
C VAL A 329 -7.60 -9.40 -19.11
N MET A 330 -7.51 -8.46 -18.15
CA MET A 330 -7.45 -7.03 -18.47
C MET A 330 -6.11 -6.62 -19.08
N GLY A 331 -4.99 -7.18 -18.60
CA GLY A 331 -3.67 -6.94 -19.19
C GLY A 331 -3.61 -7.35 -20.66
N LYS A 332 -4.18 -8.51 -20.98
CA LYS A 332 -4.31 -8.97 -22.40
C LYS A 332 -5.15 -8.03 -23.25
N LYS A 333 -6.28 -7.50 -22.73
CA LYS A 333 -7.09 -6.48 -23.41
C LYS A 333 -6.34 -5.17 -23.63
N LEU A 334 -5.36 -4.85 -22.78
CA LEU A 334 -4.48 -3.70 -22.92
C LEU A 334 -3.30 -3.94 -23.90
N GLY A 335 -3.21 -5.15 -24.49
CA GLY A 335 -2.22 -5.51 -25.49
C GLY A 335 -0.97 -6.23 -24.96
N TYR A 336 -0.95 -6.59 -23.68
CA TYR A 336 0.15 -7.34 -23.06
C TYR A 336 0.02 -8.85 -23.22
N LYS A 337 1.15 -9.54 -23.16
CA LYS A 337 1.25 -11.00 -23.23
C LYS A 337 2.28 -11.54 -22.23
N ILE A 338 2.28 -12.83 -22.02
CA ILE A 338 3.30 -13.56 -21.26
C ILE A 338 4.65 -13.35 -21.97
N GLY A 339 5.70 -13.10 -21.20
CA GLY A 339 7.06 -12.81 -21.65
C GLY A 339 7.37 -11.31 -21.79
N ASP A 340 6.39 -10.41 -21.68
CA ASP A 340 6.62 -8.97 -21.77
C ASP A 340 7.35 -8.38 -20.55
N LEU A 341 7.20 -9.01 -19.38
CA LEU A 341 7.80 -8.59 -18.10
C LEU A 341 8.36 -9.80 -17.35
N PRO A 342 9.50 -10.35 -17.81
CA PRO A 342 10.00 -11.65 -17.38
C PRO A 342 10.39 -11.71 -15.91
N VAL A 343 10.91 -10.62 -15.32
CA VAL A 343 11.28 -10.59 -13.89
C VAL A 343 10.03 -10.62 -13.03
N THR A 344 9.01 -9.85 -13.39
CA THR A 344 7.70 -9.89 -12.72
C THR A 344 7.09 -11.29 -12.73
N GLU A 345 7.15 -11.98 -13.87
CA GLU A 345 6.62 -13.33 -14.04
C GLU A 345 7.39 -14.35 -13.18
N GLU A 346 8.72 -14.28 -13.17
CA GLU A 346 9.58 -15.15 -12.35
C GLU A 346 9.30 -14.94 -10.84
N VAL A 347 9.25 -13.69 -10.39
CA VAL A 347 8.93 -13.37 -8.98
C VAL A 347 7.54 -13.89 -8.62
N ALA A 348 6.54 -13.63 -9.45
CA ALA A 348 5.17 -14.09 -9.21
C ALA A 348 5.06 -15.62 -9.15
N ALA A 349 5.85 -16.34 -9.94
CA ALA A 349 5.85 -17.81 -9.94
C ALA A 349 6.51 -18.42 -8.69
N THR A 350 7.36 -17.69 -8.00
CA THR A 350 8.23 -18.25 -6.93
C THR A 350 8.00 -17.64 -5.55
N LEU A 351 7.28 -16.51 -5.43
CA LEU A 351 7.14 -15.77 -4.17
C LEU A 351 6.04 -16.36 -3.27
N ILE A 352 6.38 -16.55 -2.00
CA ILE A 352 5.48 -16.97 -0.92
C ILE A 352 5.51 -15.93 0.19
N ARG A 353 4.34 -15.51 0.65
CA ARG A 353 4.17 -14.70 1.85
C ARG A 353 3.98 -15.61 3.06
N LEU A 354 4.75 -15.35 4.09
CA LEU A 354 4.64 -16.01 5.39
C LEU A 354 3.89 -15.14 6.40
N PRO A 355 3.26 -15.72 7.43
CA PRO A 355 2.62 -15.00 8.51
C PRO A 355 3.53 -13.94 9.12
N MET A 356 3.03 -12.67 9.19
CA MET A 356 3.75 -11.57 9.80
C MET A 356 2.78 -10.56 10.41
N TYR A 357 2.70 -10.53 11.74
CA TYR A 357 1.90 -9.57 12.52
C TYR A 357 2.50 -9.32 13.91
N PRO A 358 2.15 -8.22 14.61
CA PRO A 358 2.82 -7.80 15.85
C PRO A 358 2.77 -8.83 16.98
N LYS A 359 1.64 -9.56 17.13
CA LYS A 359 1.39 -10.49 18.25
C LYS A 359 1.88 -11.93 17.99
N LEU A 360 2.62 -12.21 16.90
CA LEU A 360 3.23 -13.52 16.67
C LEU A 360 4.19 -13.90 17.79
N LYS A 361 4.06 -15.13 18.31
CA LYS A 361 4.89 -15.69 19.38
C LYS A 361 6.17 -16.31 18.80
N ARG A 362 7.22 -16.40 19.61
CA ARG A 362 8.48 -17.06 19.20
C ARG A 362 8.27 -18.53 18.84
N SER A 363 7.44 -19.25 19.59
CA SER A 363 7.09 -20.65 19.30
C SER A 363 6.41 -20.82 17.94
N GLU A 364 5.61 -19.85 17.49
CA GLU A 364 4.98 -19.87 16.15
C GLU A 364 6.01 -19.64 15.05
N PHE A 365 7.00 -18.78 15.24
CA PHE A 365 8.13 -18.62 14.32
C PHE A 365 9.01 -19.88 14.26
N ASP A 366 9.31 -20.49 15.41
CA ASP A 366 10.09 -21.73 15.46
C ASP A 366 9.37 -22.86 14.74
N TYR A 367 8.06 -22.99 14.92
CA TYR A 367 7.22 -23.94 14.23
C TYR A 367 7.20 -23.71 12.71
N MET A 368 7.04 -22.45 12.26
CA MET A 368 7.10 -22.11 10.83
C MET A 368 8.45 -22.48 10.21
N ALA A 369 9.56 -22.17 10.90
CA ALA A 369 10.90 -22.46 10.41
C ALA A 369 11.17 -23.97 10.32
N ALA A 370 10.77 -24.75 11.34
CA ALA A 370 10.90 -26.20 11.36
C ALA A 370 10.02 -26.86 10.27
N THR A 371 8.80 -26.36 10.07
CA THR A 371 7.92 -26.83 9.00
C THR A 371 8.53 -26.58 7.62
N LEU A 372 9.03 -25.35 7.36
CA LEU A 372 9.72 -25.04 6.12
C LEU A 372 10.93 -25.95 5.88
N GLU A 373 11.72 -26.20 6.90
CA GLU A 373 12.88 -27.11 6.80
C GLU A 373 12.48 -28.53 6.39
N LYS A 374 11.34 -29.01 6.88
CA LYS A 374 10.80 -30.34 6.58
C LYS A 374 10.27 -30.46 5.14
N ILE A 375 9.66 -29.41 4.61
CA ILE A 375 8.97 -29.47 3.30
C ILE A 375 9.85 -29.02 2.12
N LEU A 376 10.96 -28.31 2.39
CA LEU A 376 11.95 -27.88 1.39
C LEU A 376 13.09 -28.89 1.25
#